data_59f0f8f374cf117169f30f2d4f9413ba
#
_entry.id   59f0f8f374cf117169f30f2d4f9413ba
#
_cell.length_a   1.000
_cell.length_b   1.000
_cell.length_c   1.000
_cell.angle_alpha   90.00
_cell.angle_beta   90.00
_cell.angle_gamma   90.00
#
_symmetry.space_group_name_H-M   'P 1'
#
loop_
_entity.id
_entity.type
_entity.pdbx_description
1 polymer ?
#
loop_
_entity_poly.entity_id
_entity_poly.type
_entity_poly.pdbx_seq_one_letter_code
_entity_poly.pdbx_strand_id
1 'polypeptide(L)'
;MANYHMLSKELQERIQEDRENHWRNPHAFSDENIVRRHMDHDQANLWRSAFVRDTEKIMHIPYYNRYSDKTQVFSFYQNDDISRRALHVQLVSRIARNIGNVLGLNENLIEAISLGHDIGHTPFGHAGERILSELYRQQTGRYFNHNVHSVRVLDGIIHRNIGLQTLDGVLCHNGELELQEYAPCEKSTFVEYDKKVEKCYVDESYIGRLTPCTLEGCVMRICDIIAYLGKDRQDAMRLGLVAKEAFSGGAIGVTNGEIINNLIVNLIENSYGKPYLKMDEEYFHALRQAKTENYEMIYNNKQLNDLYEGQIRPMFGELYEDLLRQAKEHDKNGILYRHHMNYVRENNWYDEAEYAAYEATDPNQIVVDYLASMTDDYFIALYHYLFPKGKHDVKFTGYFD
;
A
#
# COMPACT_ATOMS: atom_id res chain seq x y z
N MET A 1 -9.21 -30.13 -12.32
CA MET A 1 -8.60 -30.18 -10.97
C MET A 1 -7.65 -28.99 -10.89
N ALA A 2 -7.54 -28.37 -9.72
CA ALA A 2 -6.56 -27.29 -9.53
C ALA A 2 -5.13 -27.82 -9.71
N ASN A 3 -4.30 -27.07 -10.40
CA ASN A 3 -2.90 -27.44 -10.70
C ASN A 3 -1.95 -26.71 -9.75
N TYR A 4 -1.75 -27.29 -8.55
CA TYR A 4 -0.81 -26.74 -7.56
C TYR A 4 0.59 -27.31 -7.80
N HIS A 5 1.57 -26.42 -7.98
CA HIS A 5 2.98 -26.78 -8.06
C HIS A 5 3.55 -27.07 -6.67
N MET A 6 4.65 -27.81 -6.63
CA MET A 6 5.37 -28.16 -5.41
C MET A 6 6.85 -27.85 -5.58
N LEU A 7 7.52 -27.55 -4.47
CA LEU A 7 8.98 -27.43 -4.45
C LEU A 7 9.64 -28.76 -4.87
N SER A 8 10.81 -28.68 -5.49
CA SER A 8 11.64 -29.84 -5.79
C SER A 8 11.96 -30.61 -4.52
N LYS A 9 12.13 -31.93 -4.64
CA LYS A 9 12.47 -32.77 -3.48
C LYS A 9 13.79 -32.36 -2.84
N GLU A 10 14.77 -32.04 -3.67
CA GLU A 10 16.09 -31.59 -3.22
C GLU A 10 15.98 -30.31 -2.37
N LEU A 11 15.18 -29.33 -2.81
CA LEU A 11 14.99 -28.10 -2.03
C LEU A 11 14.17 -28.36 -0.77
N GLN A 12 13.16 -29.25 -0.80
CA GLN A 12 12.41 -29.62 0.40
C GLN A 12 13.31 -30.24 1.47
N GLU A 13 14.18 -31.17 1.08
CA GLU A 13 15.15 -31.83 1.97
C GLU A 13 16.13 -30.79 2.57
N ARG A 14 16.66 -29.91 1.75
CA ARG A 14 17.53 -28.83 2.19
C ARG A 14 16.84 -27.86 3.16
N ILE A 15 15.62 -27.43 2.88
CA ILE A 15 14.86 -26.57 3.79
C ILE A 15 14.63 -27.26 5.14
N GLN A 16 14.35 -28.56 5.12
CA GLN A 16 14.17 -29.33 6.36
C GLN A 16 15.46 -29.39 7.18
N GLU A 17 16.59 -29.71 6.57
CA GLU A 17 17.91 -29.73 7.22
C GLU A 17 18.29 -28.35 7.78
N ASP A 18 18.09 -27.28 7.00
CA ASP A 18 18.38 -25.91 7.39
C ASP A 18 17.51 -25.47 8.59
N ARG A 19 16.24 -25.90 8.66
CA ARG A 19 15.36 -25.66 9.82
C ARG A 19 15.84 -26.35 11.09
N GLU A 20 16.27 -27.62 10.98
CA GLU A 20 16.83 -28.38 12.10
C GLU A 20 18.10 -27.73 12.64
N ASN A 21 18.90 -27.12 11.77
CA ASN A 21 20.13 -26.40 12.11
C ASN A 21 19.90 -24.90 12.50
N HIS A 22 18.66 -24.43 12.60
CA HIS A 22 18.33 -23.05 12.90
C HIS A 22 18.97 -22.04 11.92
N TRP A 23 19.14 -22.45 10.67
CA TRP A 23 19.73 -21.60 9.64
C TRP A 23 18.91 -20.32 9.42
N ARG A 24 19.63 -19.21 9.22
CA ARG A 24 19.07 -17.93 8.78
C ARG A 24 19.75 -17.48 7.51
N ASN A 25 18.98 -16.83 6.65
CA ASN A 25 19.53 -16.27 5.42
C ASN A 25 20.61 -15.21 5.79
N PRO A 26 21.84 -15.32 5.26
CA PRO A 26 22.89 -14.34 5.54
C PRO A 26 22.57 -12.93 5.00
N HIS A 27 21.58 -12.81 4.13
CA HIS A 27 21.09 -11.55 3.58
C HIS A 27 19.86 -11.00 4.30
N ALA A 28 19.32 -11.70 5.31
CA ALA A 28 18.24 -11.23 6.15
C ALA A 28 18.65 -10.00 6.96
N PHE A 29 17.74 -9.04 7.10
CA PHE A 29 18.00 -7.86 7.91
C PHE A 29 17.84 -8.17 9.40
N SER A 30 18.86 -7.88 10.20
CA SER A 30 18.83 -8.09 11.66
C SER A 30 18.14 -6.93 12.37
N ASP A 31 17.31 -7.22 13.38
CA ASP A 31 16.67 -6.23 14.26
C ASP A 31 17.66 -5.28 14.93
N GLU A 32 18.90 -5.77 15.20
CA GLU A 32 19.96 -4.99 15.83
C GLU A 32 20.47 -3.85 14.94
N ASN A 33 20.26 -3.95 13.63
CA ASN A 33 20.70 -2.98 12.64
C ASN A 33 19.62 -1.93 12.29
N ILE A 34 18.50 -1.89 13.03
CA ILE A 34 17.46 -0.89 12.79
C ILE A 34 18.01 0.52 12.95
N VAL A 35 17.57 1.40 12.07
CA VAL A 35 17.87 2.84 12.13
C VAL A 35 16.57 3.60 12.36
N ARG A 36 16.55 4.50 13.35
CA ARG A 36 15.40 5.37 13.68
C ARG A 36 15.83 6.83 13.65
N ARG A 37 14.90 7.77 13.47
CA ARG A 37 15.21 9.20 13.62
C ARG A 37 15.64 9.53 15.04
N HIS A 38 15.02 8.91 16.05
CA HIS A 38 15.33 9.05 17.47
C HIS A 38 15.74 7.69 18.05
N MET A 39 17.03 7.38 18.05
CA MET A 39 17.59 6.09 18.47
C MET A 39 17.52 5.85 19.98
N ASP A 40 17.36 6.89 20.78
CA ASP A 40 17.17 6.85 22.24
C ASP A 40 15.77 6.44 22.66
N HIS A 41 14.82 6.48 21.71
CA HIS A 41 13.45 6.06 21.92
C HIS A 41 13.17 4.70 21.29
N ASP A 42 12.14 4.00 21.77
CA ASP A 42 11.60 2.77 21.17
C ASP A 42 12.59 1.60 21.09
N GLN A 43 13.49 1.51 22.03
CA GLN A 43 14.45 0.42 22.07
C GLN A 43 13.76 -0.93 22.21
N ALA A 44 14.26 -1.92 21.48
CA ALA A 44 13.81 -3.30 21.55
C ALA A 44 14.05 -3.88 22.98
N ASN A 45 13.23 -4.85 23.32
CA ASN A 45 13.40 -5.62 24.56
C ASN A 45 13.17 -7.12 24.27
N LEU A 46 13.27 -7.96 25.32
CA LEU A 46 13.22 -9.41 25.17
C LEU A 46 11.93 -9.94 24.49
N TRP A 47 10.78 -9.28 24.65
CA TRP A 47 9.48 -9.73 24.12
C TRP A 47 8.93 -8.83 23.01
N ARG A 48 9.57 -7.72 22.69
CA ARG A 48 9.21 -6.80 21.62
C ARG A 48 10.47 -6.42 20.87
N SER A 49 10.75 -7.12 19.79
CA SER A 49 11.86 -6.78 18.91
C SER A 49 11.60 -5.45 18.17
N ALA A 50 12.60 -4.95 17.48
CA ALA A 50 12.54 -3.63 16.88
C ALA A 50 11.38 -3.49 15.86
N PHE A 51 11.20 -4.47 14.99
CA PHE A 51 10.14 -4.42 13.97
C PHE A 51 8.77 -4.87 14.48
N VAL A 52 8.70 -5.68 15.56
CA VAL A 52 7.43 -5.90 16.29
C VAL A 52 6.88 -4.58 16.80
N ARG A 53 7.76 -3.69 17.33
CA ARG A 53 7.34 -2.35 17.74
C ARG A 53 6.81 -1.50 16.58
N ASP A 54 7.42 -1.59 15.41
CA ASP A 54 6.94 -0.87 14.22
C ASP A 54 5.54 -1.37 13.82
N THR A 55 5.34 -2.69 13.77
CA THR A 55 4.03 -3.31 13.51
C THR A 55 2.96 -2.82 14.47
N GLU A 56 3.23 -2.87 15.79
CA GLU A 56 2.29 -2.40 16.81
C GLU A 56 1.96 -0.92 16.65
N LYS A 57 2.96 -0.07 16.39
CA LYS A 57 2.75 1.36 16.18
C LYS A 57 1.88 1.63 14.94
N ILE A 58 2.15 0.95 13.82
CA ILE A 58 1.36 1.06 12.59
C ILE A 58 -0.09 0.68 12.86
N MET A 59 -0.34 -0.45 13.52
CA MET A 59 -1.69 -0.93 13.82
C MET A 59 -2.46 0.00 14.78
N HIS A 60 -1.76 0.73 15.67
CA HIS A 60 -2.39 1.65 16.62
C HIS A 60 -2.58 3.08 16.05
N ILE A 61 -2.11 3.37 14.85
CA ILE A 61 -2.46 4.62 14.17
C ILE A 61 -3.93 4.55 13.72
N PRO A 62 -4.78 5.54 14.03
CA PRO A 62 -6.18 5.50 13.63
C PRO A 62 -6.39 5.41 12.11
N TYR A 63 -5.42 5.83 11.29
CA TYR A 63 -5.44 5.63 9.84
C TYR A 63 -5.50 4.14 9.46
N TYR A 64 -4.91 3.24 10.27
CA TYR A 64 -4.97 1.80 10.04
C TYR A 64 -6.41 1.28 10.09
N ASN A 65 -7.23 1.75 11.04
CA ASN A 65 -8.62 1.37 11.13
C ASN A 65 -9.44 1.78 9.90
N ARG A 66 -9.05 2.87 9.21
CA ARG A 66 -9.73 3.36 8.00
C ARG A 66 -9.62 2.40 6.81
N TYR A 67 -8.67 1.45 6.83
CA TYR A 67 -8.59 0.38 5.83
C TYR A 67 -9.90 -0.41 5.67
N SER A 68 -10.68 -0.55 6.74
CA SER A 68 -11.93 -1.30 6.74
C SER A 68 -12.99 -0.70 5.79
N ASP A 69 -12.94 0.63 5.61
CA ASP A 69 -13.91 1.39 4.84
C ASP A 69 -13.32 2.04 3.58
N LYS A 70 -12.09 1.64 3.21
CA LYS A 70 -11.48 2.00 1.92
C LYS A 70 -11.64 0.85 0.93
N THR A 71 -12.12 1.19 -0.25
CA THR A 71 -12.23 0.24 -1.36
C THR A 71 -10.87 -0.26 -1.80
N GLN A 72 -10.81 -1.53 -2.22
CA GLN A 72 -9.65 -2.06 -2.95
C GLN A 72 -9.76 -1.71 -4.45
N VAL A 73 -10.81 -2.17 -5.12
CA VAL A 73 -11.04 -1.94 -6.56
C VAL A 73 -12.45 -1.46 -6.85
N PHE A 74 -13.48 -2.03 -6.21
CA PHE A 74 -14.89 -1.85 -6.57
C PHE A 74 -15.63 -0.91 -5.62
N SER A 75 -15.49 0.39 -5.83
CA SER A 75 -15.94 1.45 -4.90
C SER A 75 -17.47 1.59 -4.76
N PHE A 76 -18.24 1.21 -5.78
CA PHE A 76 -19.66 1.56 -5.83
C PHE A 76 -20.60 0.38 -5.56
N TYR A 77 -20.09 -0.66 -4.89
CA TYR A 77 -20.83 -1.87 -4.58
C TYR A 77 -20.97 -2.07 -3.07
N GLN A 78 -22.22 -2.15 -2.60
CA GLN A 78 -22.54 -2.58 -1.24
C GLN A 78 -22.64 -4.11 -1.22
N ASN A 79 -21.52 -4.78 -0.99
CA ASN A 79 -21.42 -6.23 -0.93
C ASN A 79 -20.33 -6.61 0.06
N ASP A 80 -20.71 -7.34 1.12
CA ASP A 80 -19.81 -7.73 2.23
C ASP A 80 -18.69 -8.71 1.80
N ASP A 81 -18.90 -9.40 0.69
CA ASP A 81 -17.96 -10.38 0.15
C ASP A 81 -16.89 -9.78 -0.77
N ILE A 82 -17.03 -8.49 -1.12
CA ILE A 82 -16.04 -7.78 -1.94
C ILE A 82 -14.91 -7.24 -1.07
N SER A 83 -13.69 -7.43 -1.51
CA SER A 83 -12.50 -7.08 -0.75
C SER A 83 -12.42 -5.59 -0.42
N ARG A 84 -12.16 -5.32 0.84
CA ARG A 84 -11.76 -4.01 1.33
C ARG A 84 -10.24 -4.01 1.55
N ARG A 85 -9.66 -2.83 1.65
CA ARG A 85 -8.21 -2.64 1.80
C ARG A 85 -7.66 -3.31 3.06
N ALA A 86 -8.43 -3.39 4.14
CA ALA A 86 -8.06 -4.11 5.35
C ALA A 86 -7.74 -5.59 5.08
N LEU A 87 -8.54 -6.27 4.25
CA LEU A 87 -8.26 -7.66 3.88
C LEU A 87 -7.02 -7.76 2.99
N HIS A 88 -6.85 -6.85 2.04
CA HIS A 88 -5.70 -6.83 1.15
C HIS A 88 -4.37 -6.77 1.92
N VAL A 89 -4.19 -5.80 2.81
CA VAL A 89 -2.93 -5.67 3.58
C VAL A 89 -2.63 -6.90 4.45
N GLN A 90 -3.67 -7.58 4.95
CA GLN A 90 -3.52 -8.85 5.69
C GLN A 90 -3.11 -10.01 4.76
N LEU A 91 -3.66 -10.09 3.56
CA LEU A 91 -3.27 -11.11 2.57
C LEU A 91 -1.83 -10.90 2.12
N VAL A 92 -1.42 -9.65 1.82
CA VAL A 92 -0.03 -9.31 1.51
C VAL A 92 0.89 -9.76 2.63
N SER A 93 0.59 -9.38 3.87
CA SER A 93 1.38 -9.77 5.05
C SER A 93 1.48 -11.29 5.19
N ARG A 94 0.36 -12.00 5.01
CA ARG A 94 0.34 -13.46 5.16
C ARG A 94 1.19 -14.16 4.10
N ILE A 95 1.08 -13.74 2.84
CA ILE A 95 1.84 -14.31 1.72
C ILE A 95 3.33 -13.99 1.90
N ALA A 96 3.66 -12.73 2.17
CA ALA A 96 5.03 -12.26 2.31
C ALA A 96 5.76 -12.92 3.49
N ARG A 97 5.10 -13.06 4.65
CA ARG A 97 5.66 -13.76 5.80
C ARG A 97 5.87 -15.25 5.52
N ASN A 98 4.97 -15.90 4.77
CA ASN A 98 5.17 -17.29 4.38
C ASN A 98 6.44 -17.48 3.52
N ILE A 99 6.64 -16.61 2.52
CA ILE A 99 7.87 -16.61 1.71
C ILE A 99 9.08 -16.30 2.60
N GLY A 100 9.00 -15.24 3.41
CA GLY A 100 10.09 -14.81 4.31
C GLY A 100 10.51 -15.90 5.29
N ASN A 101 9.55 -16.62 5.89
CA ASN A 101 9.82 -17.75 6.78
C ASN A 101 10.60 -18.86 6.09
N VAL A 102 10.18 -19.25 4.88
CA VAL A 102 10.88 -20.30 4.11
C VAL A 102 12.27 -19.83 3.69
N LEU A 103 12.41 -18.59 3.26
CA LEU A 103 13.69 -18.00 2.83
C LEU A 103 14.62 -17.62 4.00
N GLY A 104 14.20 -17.80 5.27
CA GLY A 104 14.98 -17.47 6.46
C GLY A 104 15.20 -15.97 6.69
N LEU A 105 14.25 -15.13 6.24
CA LEU A 105 14.27 -13.67 6.36
C LEU A 105 13.60 -13.16 7.64
N ASN A 106 13.67 -11.85 7.88
CA ASN A 106 13.05 -11.22 9.04
C ASN A 106 11.54 -11.02 8.84
N GLU A 107 10.74 -11.95 9.35
CA GLU A 107 9.28 -11.91 9.24
C GLU A 107 8.64 -10.68 9.89
N ASN A 108 9.23 -10.14 10.95
CA ASN A 108 8.69 -8.97 11.65
C ASN A 108 8.86 -7.69 10.81
N LEU A 109 9.99 -7.57 10.10
CA LEU A 109 10.18 -6.46 9.16
C LEU A 109 9.22 -6.58 7.95
N ILE A 110 9.07 -7.78 7.42
CA ILE A 110 8.09 -8.06 6.34
C ILE A 110 6.67 -7.67 6.78
N GLU A 111 6.27 -8.04 8.00
CA GLU A 111 4.95 -7.72 8.54
C GLU A 111 4.75 -6.22 8.68
N ALA A 112 5.72 -5.51 9.28
CA ALA A 112 5.65 -4.07 9.46
C ALA A 112 5.51 -3.32 8.13
N ILE A 113 6.30 -3.68 7.11
CA ILE A 113 6.19 -3.10 5.77
C ILE A 113 4.80 -3.40 5.17
N SER A 114 4.36 -4.67 5.24
CA SER A 114 3.11 -5.11 4.64
C SER A 114 1.89 -4.42 5.23
N LEU A 115 1.85 -4.22 6.55
CA LEU A 115 0.71 -3.56 7.21
C LEU A 115 0.70 -2.04 7.01
N GLY A 116 1.85 -1.44 6.75
CA GLY A 116 1.98 0.00 6.55
C GLY A 116 1.92 0.47 5.10
N HIS A 117 2.08 -0.43 4.11
CA HIS A 117 2.36 -0.02 2.73
C HIS A 117 1.27 0.87 2.11
N ASP A 118 0.01 0.58 2.35
CA ASP A 118 -1.16 1.23 1.76
C ASP A 118 -1.83 2.29 2.66
N ILE A 119 -1.26 2.59 3.85
CA ILE A 119 -1.90 3.46 4.86
C ILE A 119 -2.20 4.87 4.35
N GLY A 120 -1.48 5.32 3.34
CA GLY A 120 -1.63 6.61 2.67
C GLY A 120 -2.56 6.60 1.45
N HIS A 121 -3.24 5.50 1.17
CA HIS A 121 -4.11 5.40 -0.01
C HIS A 121 -5.32 6.32 0.08
N THR A 122 -5.74 6.91 -1.06
CA THR A 122 -6.90 7.82 -1.16
C THR A 122 -8.23 7.06 -1.08
N PRO A 123 -9.37 7.74 -0.81
CA PRO A 123 -10.68 7.18 -1.14
C PRO A 123 -10.75 6.87 -2.65
N PHE A 124 -11.54 5.87 -3.02
CA PHE A 124 -11.73 5.38 -4.39
C PHE A 124 -10.46 4.81 -5.05
N GLY A 125 -9.52 4.31 -4.28
CA GLY A 125 -8.34 3.60 -4.77
C GLY A 125 -7.52 4.41 -5.78
N HIS A 126 -7.00 3.76 -6.82
CA HIS A 126 -6.16 4.41 -7.84
C HIS A 126 -6.89 5.48 -8.68
N ALA A 127 -8.23 5.42 -8.79
CA ALA A 127 -8.98 6.49 -9.45
C ALA A 127 -8.92 7.79 -8.64
N GLY A 128 -9.11 7.71 -7.31
CA GLY A 128 -8.95 8.85 -6.41
C GLY A 128 -7.52 9.37 -6.37
N GLU A 129 -6.53 8.47 -6.36
CA GLU A 129 -5.11 8.82 -6.42
C GLU A 129 -4.77 9.66 -7.65
N ARG A 130 -5.19 9.19 -8.84
CA ARG A 130 -4.97 9.93 -10.09
C ARG A 130 -5.61 11.32 -10.05
N ILE A 131 -6.86 11.41 -9.61
CA ILE A 131 -7.60 12.67 -9.52
C ILE A 131 -6.89 13.63 -8.56
N LEU A 132 -6.53 13.16 -7.37
CA LEU A 132 -5.86 13.97 -6.35
C LEU A 132 -4.47 14.43 -6.81
N SER A 133 -3.71 13.54 -7.47
CA SER A 133 -2.39 13.86 -8.02
C SER A 133 -2.47 14.96 -9.09
N GLU A 134 -3.46 14.89 -9.98
CA GLU A 134 -3.69 15.94 -10.99
C GLU A 134 -4.03 17.30 -10.36
N LEU A 135 -4.94 17.32 -9.37
CA LEU A 135 -5.30 18.55 -8.65
C LEU A 135 -4.09 19.15 -7.92
N TYR A 136 -3.34 18.31 -7.20
CA TYR A 136 -2.16 18.73 -6.46
C TYR A 136 -1.07 19.29 -7.40
N ARG A 137 -0.84 18.60 -8.53
CA ARG A 137 0.09 19.04 -9.56
C ARG A 137 -0.30 20.39 -10.17
N GLN A 138 -1.57 20.61 -10.47
CA GLN A 138 -2.06 21.87 -11.02
C GLN A 138 -1.80 23.06 -10.08
N GLN A 139 -1.90 22.83 -8.77
CA GLN A 139 -1.72 23.88 -7.77
C GLN A 139 -0.25 24.12 -7.37
N THR A 140 0.58 23.07 -7.41
CA THR A 140 1.93 23.13 -6.79
C THR A 140 3.06 22.67 -7.71
N GLY A 141 2.76 22.01 -8.82
CA GLY A 141 3.74 21.31 -9.66
C GLY A 141 4.23 19.99 -9.08
N ARG A 142 3.72 19.55 -7.91
CA ARG A 142 4.12 18.31 -7.22
C ARG A 142 3.14 17.16 -7.52
N TYR A 143 3.63 15.93 -7.44
CA TYR A 143 2.85 14.73 -7.66
C TYR A 143 2.41 14.10 -6.34
N PHE A 144 1.23 13.50 -6.34
CA PHE A 144 0.76 12.63 -5.25
C PHE A 144 0.91 11.17 -5.67
N ASN A 145 1.44 10.34 -4.77
CA ASN A 145 1.50 8.88 -4.92
C ASN A 145 1.20 8.26 -3.56
N HIS A 146 0.39 7.19 -3.51
CA HIS A 146 -0.04 6.58 -2.26
C HIS A 146 1.11 6.00 -1.43
N ASN A 147 2.14 5.42 -2.06
CA ASN A 147 3.32 4.91 -1.37
C ASN A 147 4.14 6.03 -0.69
N VAL A 148 4.28 7.18 -1.35
CA VAL A 148 4.90 8.38 -0.77
C VAL A 148 4.04 8.92 0.37
N HIS A 149 2.72 8.93 0.18
CA HIS A 149 1.81 9.39 1.22
C HIS A 149 1.72 8.41 2.40
N SER A 150 1.92 7.11 2.18
CA SER A 150 2.00 6.12 3.26
C SER A 150 3.16 6.43 4.21
N VAL A 151 4.34 6.71 3.68
CA VAL A 151 5.46 7.12 4.54
C VAL A 151 5.24 8.50 5.15
N ARG A 152 4.57 9.43 4.45
CA ARG A 152 4.19 10.72 5.01
C ARG A 152 3.25 10.59 6.20
N VAL A 153 2.27 9.66 6.16
CA VAL A 153 1.40 9.36 7.32
C VAL A 153 2.22 8.86 8.50
N LEU A 154 3.16 7.93 8.27
CA LEU A 154 3.93 7.26 9.32
C LEU A 154 5.02 8.14 9.96
N ASP A 155 5.62 9.02 9.17
CA ASP A 155 6.84 9.78 9.54
C ASP A 155 6.60 11.30 9.61
N GLY A 156 5.67 11.85 8.80
CA GLY A 156 5.48 13.30 8.66
C GLY A 156 4.16 13.85 9.20
N ILE A 157 3.11 13.03 9.36
CA ILE A 157 1.82 13.45 9.93
C ILE A 157 1.68 12.93 11.36
N ILE A 158 1.90 11.61 11.54
CA ILE A 158 1.81 10.93 12.82
C ILE A 158 3.21 10.40 13.16
N HIS A 159 3.98 11.19 13.86
CA HIS A 159 5.38 10.93 14.17
C HIS A 159 5.53 9.74 15.12
N ARG A 160 5.65 8.53 14.58
CA ARG A 160 5.74 7.28 15.36
C ARG A 160 7.16 6.71 15.49
N ASN A 161 8.17 7.43 15.03
CA ASN A 161 9.56 6.99 15.06
C ASN A 161 9.73 5.57 14.49
N ILE A 162 9.16 5.34 13.31
CA ILE A 162 9.24 4.06 12.58
C ILE A 162 10.66 3.87 12.05
N GLY A 163 11.11 2.62 11.99
CA GLY A 163 12.44 2.28 11.46
C GLY A 163 12.60 2.61 9.98
N LEU A 164 13.79 3.09 9.60
CA LEU A 164 14.12 3.43 8.22
C LEU A 164 13.84 2.29 7.24
N GLN A 165 14.12 1.05 7.65
CA GLN A 165 13.92 -0.13 6.82
C GLN A 165 12.45 -0.41 6.55
N THR A 166 11.60 -0.19 7.55
CA THR A 166 10.15 -0.25 7.40
C THR A 166 9.65 0.85 6.47
N LEU A 167 10.08 2.11 6.69
CA LEU A 167 9.70 3.25 5.86
C LEU A 167 10.19 3.10 4.41
N ASP A 168 11.43 2.64 4.20
CA ASP A 168 11.97 2.41 2.86
C ASP A 168 11.20 1.29 2.13
N GLY A 169 10.88 0.19 2.83
CA GLY A 169 10.04 -0.88 2.28
C GLY A 169 8.65 -0.39 1.88
N VAL A 170 8.01 0.43 2.74
CA VAL A 170 6.72 1.07 2.46
C VAL A 170 6.83 2.03 1.26
N LEU A 171 7.87 2.86 1.17
CA LEU A 171 8.07 3.75 0.04
C LEU A 171 8.25 2.99 -1.28
N CYS A 172 8.97 1.88 -1.24
CA CYS A 172 9.45 1.18 -2.43
C CYS A 172 8.55 0.00 -2.84
N HIS A 173 7.36 -0.17 -2.24
CA HIS A 173 6.51 -1.33 -2.55
C HIS A 173 6.03 -1.32 -4.00
N ASN A 174 5.64 -0.19 -4.54
CA ASN A 174 5.30 0.06 -5.96
C ASN A 174 4.86 -1.20 -6.74
N GLY A 175 3.76 -1.83 -6.28
CA GLY A 175 3.25 -3.11 -6.79
C GLY A 175 2.75 -3.09 -8.23
N GLU A 176 2.73 -1.91 -8.87
CA GLU A 176 2.32 -1.81 -10.28
C GLU A 176 3.43 -2.19 -11.27
N LEU A 177 4.69 -2.25 -10.82
CA LEU A 177 5.84 -2.55 -11.67
C LEU A 177 6.47 -3.90 -11.27
N GLU A 178 6.05 -4.93 -11.99
CA GLU A 178 6.64 -6.26 -11.85
C GLU A 178 8.05 -6.32 -12.44
N LEU A 179 8.92 -7.04 -11.76
CA LEU A 179 10.27 -7.36 -12.21
C LEU A 179 10.45 -8.88 -12.21
N GLN A 180 11.29 -9.40 -13.10
CA GLN A 180 11.68 -10.81 -13.09
C GLN A 180 12.61 -11.12 -11.93
N GLU A 181 13.45 -10.15 -11.54
CA GLU A 181 14.38 -10.24 -10.43
C GLU A 181 14.31 -9.00 -9.55
N TYR A 182 14.26 -9.21 -8.24
CA TYR A 182 14.24 -8.17 -7.21
C TYR A 182 15.48 -8.32 -6.34
N ALA A 183 16.38 -7.37 -6.43
CA ALA A 183 17.56 -7.29 -5.57
C ALA A 183 17.52 -5.99 -4.75
N PRO A 184 17.86 -6.02 -3.46
CA PRO A 184 17.90 -4.81 -2.66
C PRO A 184 18.98 -3.85 -3.15
N CYS A 185 18.72 -2.54 -3.03
CA CYS A 185 19.76 -1.54 -3.27
C CYS A 185 20.73 -1.44 -2.06
N GLU A 186 21.73 -0.58 -2.16
CA GLU A 186 22.63 -0.31 -1.05
C GLU A 186 21.88 0.25 0.17
N LYS A 187 22.46 0.04 1.37
CA LYS A 187 21.89 0.55 2.63
C LYS A 187 21.69 2.05 2.56
N SER A 188 20.50 2.50 2.95
CA SER A 188 20.13 3.91 2.95
C SER A 188 20.36 4.53 4.33
N THR A 189 20.59 5.83 4.35
CA THR A 189 20.50 6.71 5.52
C THR A 189 19.23 7.53 5.47
N PHE A 190 18.78 8.14 6.58
CA PHE A 190 17.63 9.06 6.55
C PHE A 190 17.85 10.24 5.60
N VAL A 191 19.08 10.74 5.46
CA VAL A 191 19.39 11.82 4.51
C VAL A 191 19.13 11.41 3.06
N GLU A 192 19.49 10.19 2.69
CA GLU A 192 19.26 9.64 1.35
C GLU A 192 17.78 9.28 1.15
N TYR A 193 17.14 8.74 2.17
CA TYR A 193 15.72 8.45 2.19
C TYR A 193 14.88 9.72 2.01
N ASP A 194 15.16 10.79 2.76
CA ASP A 194 14.44 12.06 2.63
C ASP A 194 14.58 12.66 1.22
N LYS A 195 15.78 12.57 0.61
CA LYS A 195 16.00 12.94 -0.79
C LYS A 195 15.22 12.05 -1.77
N LYS A 196 15.13 10.75 -1.49
CA LYS A 196 14.34 9.80 -2.29
C LYS A 196 12.85 10.16 -2.24
N VAL A 197 12.32 10.44 -1.05
CA VAL A 197 10.93 10.90 -0.85
C VAL A 197 10.66 12.20 -1.60
N GLU A 198 11.52 13.23 -1.42
CA GLU A 198 11.34 14.52 -2.09
C GLU A 198 11.39 14.39 -3.63
N LYS A 199 12.24 13.50 -4.13
CA LYS A 199 12.32 13.25 -5.57
C LYS A 199 11.04 12.66 -6.16
N CYS A 200 10.32 11.84 -5.38
CA CYS A 200 9.02 11.32 -5.80
C CYS A 200 7.96 12.42 -5.97
N TYR A 201 8.04 13.51 -5.21
CA TYR A 201 7.12 14.65 -5.36
C TYR A 201 7.38 15.48 -6.61
N VAL A 202 8.61 15.50 -7.14
CA VAL A 202 9.00 16.39 -8.26
C VAL A 202 9.25 15.68 -9.58
N ASP A 203 9.45 14.37 -9.57
CA ASP A 203 9.69 13.53 -10.77
C ASP A 203 8.78 12.30 -10.72
N GLU A 204 7.65 12.36 -11.44
CA GLU A 204 6.68 11.26 -11.49
C GLU A 204 7.32 9.94 -11.95
N SER A 205 8.27 10.00 -12.89
CA SER A 205 8.95 8.81 -13.41
C SER A 205 9.86 8.12 -12.39
N TYR A 206 10.19 8.82 -11.28
CA TYR A 206 11.09 8.30 -10.26
C TYR A 206 10.47 7.16 -9.45
N ILE A 207 9.14 7.17 -9.29
CA ILE A 207 8.40 6.07 -8.64
C ILE A 207 8.78 4.72 -9.24
N GLY A 208 8.87 4.63 -10.57
CA GLY A 208 9.24 3.41 -11.28
C GLY A 208 10.67 2.90 -11.01
N ARG A 209 11.52 3.74 -10.43
CA ARG A 209 12.95 3.43 -10.15
C ARG A 209 13.20 3.10 -8.68
N LEU A 210 12.18 3.17 -7.85
CA LEU A 210 12.29 2.86 -6.42
C LEU A 210 12.68 1.39 -6.24
N THR A 211 13.68 1.14 -5.40
CA THR A 211 14.15 -0.19 -5.04
C THR A 211 14.32 -0.25 -3.53
N PRO A 212 13.75 -1.25 -2.84
CA PRO A 212 13.92 -1.42 -1.41
C PRO A 212 15.37 -1.67 -1.03
N CYS A 213 15.78 -1.23 0.16
CA CYS A 213 17.13 -1.44 0.68
C CYS A 213 17.29 -2.78 1.45
N THR A 214 16.23 -3.59 1.54
CA THR A 214 16.25 -4.90 2.20
C THR A 214 15.60 -5.96 1.33
N LEU A 215 16.00 -7.22 1.51
CA LEU A 215 15.41 -8.35 0.81
C LEU A 215 13.96 -8.56 1.28
N GLU A 216 13.66 -8.25 2.53
CA GLU A 216 12.31 -8.22 3.10
C GLU A 216 11.39 -7.25 2.36
N GLY A 217 11.87 -6.05 2.03
CA GLY A 217 11.15 -5.09 1.21
C GLY A 217 10.91 -5.60 -0.23
N CYS A 218 11.88 -6.33 -0.80
CA CYS A 218 11.71 -6.99 -2.10
C CYS A 218 10.64 -8.08 -2.05
N VAL A 219 10.59 -8.89 -0.99
CA VAL A 219 9.53 -9.91 -0.77
C VAL A 219 8.17 -9.24 -0.71
N MET A 220 8.02 -8.19 0.10
CA MET A 220 6.75 -7.49 0.24
C MET A 220 6.28 -6.92 -1.10
N ARG A 221 7.18 -6.30 -1.87
CA ARG A 221 6.86 -5.69 -3.16
C ARG A 221 6.25 -6.68 -4.17
N ILE A 222 6.80 -7.88 -4.33
CA ILE A 222 6.21 -8.89 -5.21
C ILE A 222 4.93 -9.50 -4.61
N CYS A 223 4.84 -9.61 -3.29
CA CYS A 223 3.68 -10.17 -2.62
C CYS A 223 2.44 -9.29 -2.72
N ASP A 224 2.60 -7.99 -2.85
CA ASP A 224 1.50 -7.08 -3.15
C ASP A 224 0.81 -7.48 -4.46
N ILE A 225 1.59 -7.68 -5.54
CA ILE A 225 1.06 -8.17 -6.83
C ILE A 225 0.38 -9.53 -6.69
N ILE A 226 1.03 -10.47 -6.00
CA ILE A 226 0.51 -11.84 -5.83
C ILE A 226 -0.84 -11.82 -5.08
N ALA A 227 -0.98 -10.92 -4.10
CA ALA A 227 -2.17 -10.84 -3.25
C ALA A 227 -3.39 -10.32 -4.01
N TYR A 228 -3.25 -9.28 -4.86
CA TYR A 228 -4.40 -8.73 -5.56
C TYR A 228 -4.76 -9.48 -6.84
N LEU A 229 -3.79 -10.04 -7.55
CA LEU A 229 -3.94 -10.53 -8.92
C LEU A 229 -5.12 -11.51 -9.10
N GLY A 230 -5.16 -12.57 -8.31
CA GLY A 230 -6.25 -13.55 -8.37
C GLY A 230 -7.47 -13.14 -7.54
N LYS A 231 -7.28 -12.31 -6.53
CA LYS A 231 -8.38 -11.85 -5.67
C LYS A 231 -9.29 -10.87 -6.40
N ASP A 232 -8.75 -9.95 -7.19
CA ASP A 232 -9.54 -9.01 -7.98
C ASP A 232 -10.34 -9.72 -9.07
N ARG A 233 -9.79 -10.79 -9.68
CA ARG A 233 -10.54 -11.68 -10.57
C ARG A 233 -11.73 -12.33 -9.86
N GLN A 234 -11.50 -12.83 -8.66
CA GLN A 234 -12.54 -13.45 -7.85
C GLN A 234 -13.67 -12.47 -7.52
N ASP A 235 -13.34 -11.25 -7.16
CA ASP A 235 -14.32 -10.21 -6.84
C ASP A 235 -15.06 -9.73 -8.10
N ALA A 236 -14.38 -9.56 -9.24
CA ALA A 236 -15.01 -9.23 -10.51
C ALA A 236 -16.01 -10.30 -10.98
N MET A 237 -15.64 -11.58 -10.82
CA MET A 237 -16.55 -12.71 -11.13
C MET A 237 -17.76 -12.72 -10.19
N ARG A 238 -17.56 -12.43 -8.89
CA ARG A 238 -18.64 -12.36 -7.91
C ARG A 238 -19.65 -11.26 -8.20
N LEU A 239 -19.17 -10.14 -8.72
CA LEU A 239 -20.01 -9.02 -9.19
C LEU A 239 -20.65 -9.28 -10.58
N GLY A 240 -20.34 -10.42 -11.22
CA GLY A 240 -20.85 -10.70 -12.56
C GLY A 240 -20.25 -9.83 -13.67
N LEU A 241 -19.15 -9.12 -13.41
CA LEU A 241 -18.52 -8.23 -14.38
C LEU A 241 -17.71 -8.99 -15.42
N VAL A 242 -17.12 -10.15 -15.03
CA VAL A 242 -16.28 -10.97 -15.89
C VAL A 242 -16.58 -12.45 -15.66
N ALA A 243 -16.61 -13.26 -16.73
CA ALA A 243 -16.72 -14.70 -16.64
C ALA A 243 -15.36 -15.35 -16.37
N LYS A 244 -15.33 -16.51 -15.70
CA LYS A 244 -14.10 -17.22 -15.36
C LYS A 244 -13.28 -17.61 -16.60
N GLU A 245 -13.96 -17.95 -17.68
CA GLU A 245 -13.39 -18.41 -18.94
C GLU A 245 -12.68 -17.30 -19.72
N ALA A 246 -12.84 -16.04 -19.27
CA ALA A 246 -12.17 -14.88 -19.88
C ALA A 246 -10.66 -14.82 -19.55
N PHE A 247 -10.23 -15.48 -18.47
CA PHE A 247 -8.85 -15.42 -18.00
C PHE A 247 -8.03 -16.61 -18.51
N SER A 248 -6.84 -16.34 -19.00
CA SER A 248 -5.85 -17.37 -19.31
C SER A 248 -5.12 -17.83 -18.04
N GLY A 249 -4.69 -19.11 -18.00
CA GLY A 249 -4.01 -19.67 -16.84
C GLY A 249 -2.49 -19.59 -16.91
N GLY A 250 -1.93 -19.98 -18.03
CA GLY A 250 -0.47 -20.11 -18.17
C GLY A 250 0.16 -20.94 -17.05
N ALA A 251 1.41 -20.66 -16.74
CA ALA A 251 2.17 -21.37 -15.69
C ALA A 251 1.64 -21.08 -14.27
N ILE A 252 0.96 -19.94 -14.06
CA ILE A 252 0.50 -19.55 -12.71
C ILE A 252 -0.91 -20.05 -12.36
N GLY A 253 -1.70 -20.52 -13.35
CA GLY A 253 -3.08 -20.94 -13.14
C GLY A 253 -4.09 -19.79 -13.24
N VAL A 254 -5.39 -20.12 -13.05
CA VAL A 254 -6.52 -19.17 -13.20
C VAL A 254 -7.11 -18.76 -11.86
N THR A 255 -7.19 -19.68 -10.91
CA THR A 255 -7.80 -19.43 -9.61
C THR A 255 -6.85 -18.69 -8.68
N ASN A 256 -7.41 -17.91 -7.74
CA ASN A 256 -6.60 -17.20 -6.75
C ASN A 256 -5.63 -18.14 -5.99
N GLY A 257 -6.09 -19.34 -5.62
CA GLY A 257 -5.24 -20.32 -4.93
C GLY A 257 -4.08 -20.84 -5.79
N GLU A 258 -4.32 -21.12 -7.08
CA GLU A 258 -3.27 -21.55 -8.02
C GLU A 258 -2.24 -20.43 -8.22
N ILE A 259 -2.70 -19.22 -8.50
CA ILE A 259 -1.84 -18.05 -8.71
C ILE A 259 -0.91 -17.84 -7.52
N ILE A 260 -1.46 -17.79 -6.31
CA ILE A 260 -0.68 -17.62 -5.08
C ILE A 260 0.32 -18.76 -4.91
N ASN A 261 -0.15 -20.03 -4.95
CA ASN A 261 0.72 -21.17 -4.72
C ASN A 261 1.85 -21.26 -5.74
N ASN A 262 1.52 -21.15 -7.02
CA ASN A 262 2.48 -21.41 -8.09
C ASN A 262 3.55 -20.33 -8.17
N LEU A 263 3.18 -19.04 -7.92
CA LEU A 263 4.15 -17.95 -7.81
C LEU A 263 5.04 -18.09 -6.57
N ILE A 264 4.48 -18.46 -5.41
CA ILE A 264 5.26 -18.71 -4.18
C ILE A 264 6.28 -19.82 -4.41
N VAL A 265 5.86 -20.95 -4.94
CA VAL A 265 6.75 -22.11 -5.21
C VAL A 265 7.88 -21.69 -6.15
N ASN A 266 7.57 -21.02 -7.26
CA ASN A 266 8.57 -20.58 -8.22
C ASN A 266 9.57 -19.57 -7.62
N LEU A 267 9.08 -18.58 -6.85
CA LEU A 267 9.95 -17.64 -6.15
C LEU A 267 10.89 -18.33 -5.17
N ILE A 268 10.39 -19.26 -4.36
CA ILE A 268 11.22 -19.98 -3.38
C ILE A 268 12.29 -20.84 -4.08
N GLU A 269 11.92 -21.59 -5.14
CA GLU A 269 12.86 -22.42 -5.90
C GLU A 269 14.06 -21.63 -6.43
N ASN A 270 13.79 -20.42 -6.93
CA ASN A 270 14.82 -19.61 -7.56
C ASN A 270 15.59 -18.69 -6.60
N SER A 271 15.11 -18.54 -5.36
CA SER A 271 15.61 -17.50 -4.44
C SER A 271 16.22 -18.04 -3.14
N TYR A 272 16.07 -19.34 -2.85
CA TYR A 272 16.50 -19.91 -1.58
C TYR A 272 18.00 -19.73 -1.36
N GLY A 273 18.38 -19.01 -0.27
CA GLY A 273 19.77 -18.70 0.08
C GLY A 273 20.45 -17.68 -0.85
N LYS A 274 19.70 -16.99 -1.69
CA LYS A 274 20.23 -15.99 -2.63
C LYS A 274 20.05 -14.55 -2.08
N PRO A 275 20.84 -13.57 -2.57
CA PRO A 275 20.71 -12.15 -2.22
C PRO A 275 19.61 -11.44 -3.05
N TYR A 276 18.77 -12.17 -3.72
CA TYR A 276 17.71 -11.66 -4.58
C TYR A 276 16.50 -12.59 -4.58
N LEU A 277 15.37 -12.08 -5.07
CA LEU A 277 14.20 -12.88 -5.46
C LEU A 277 14.11 -12.92 -6.97
N LYS A 278 13.81 -14.11 -7.52
CA LYS A 278 13.75 -14.32 -8.96
C LYS A 278 12.61 -15.25 -9.33
N MET A 279 12.01 -14.97 -10.48
CA MET A 279 11.06 -15.87 -11.14
C MET A 279 11.66 -16.41 -12.44
N ASP A 280 11.30 -17.63 -12.82
CA ASP A 280 11.56 -18.15 -14.15
C ASP A 280 10.84 -17.30 -15.20
N GLU A 281 11.40 -17.26 -16.40
CA GLU A 281 10.88 -16.45 -17.51
C GLU A 281 9.42 -16.78 -17.84
N GLU A 282 9.05 -18.07 -17.83
CA GLU A 282 7.69 -18.52 -18.08
C GLU A 282 6.69 -17.97 -17.05
N TYR A 283 7.05 -18.00 -15.75
CA TYR A 283 6.22 -17.47 -14.66
C TYR A 283 6.11 -15.94 -14.73
N PHE A 284 7.21 -15.28 -15.04
CA PHE A 284 7.22 -13.83 -15.21
C PHE A 284 6.32 -13.40 -16.38
N HIS A 285 6.37 -14.10 -17.50
CA HIS A 285 5.49 -13.83 -18.64
C HIS A 285 4.02 -14.09 -18.29
N ALA A 286 3.71 -15.19 -17.59
CA ALA A 286 2.36 -15.51 -17.16
C ALA A 286 1.82 -14.47 -16.15
N LEU A 287 2.66 -13.97 -15.23
CA LEU A 287 2.31 -12.88 -14.32
C LEU A 287 1.96 -11.60 -15.08
N ARG A 288 2.79 -11.19 -16.03
CA ARG A 288 2.56 -10.00 -16.86
C ARG A 288 1.28 -10.13 -17.69
N GLN A 289 1.08 -11.28 -18.29
CA GLN A 289 -0.16 -11.54 -19.03
C GLN A 289 -1.38 -11.43 -18.13
N ALA A 290 -1.34 -12.05 -16.95
CA ALA A 290 -2.44 -11.99 -16.00
C ALA A 290 -2.73 -10.56 -15.51
N LYS A 291 -1.71 -9.72 -15.31
CA LYS A 291 -1.88 -8.28 -15.01
C LYS A 291 -2.53 -7.54 -16.18
N THR A 292 -2.08 -7.77 -17.40
CA THR A 292 -2.67 -7.16 -18.60
C THR A 292 -4.14 -7.51 -18.73
N GLU A 293 -4.51 -8.79 -18.52
CA GLU A 293 -5.90 -9.25 -18.53
C GLU A 293 -6.74 -8.54 -17.44
N ASN A 294 -6.22 -8.41 -16.22
CA ASN A 294 -6.91 -7.68 -15.16
C ASN A 294 -7.10 -6.20 -15.54
N TYR A 295 -6.08 -5.58 -16.13
CA TYR A 295 -6.17 -4.20 -16.55
C TYR A 295 -7.26 -3.99 -17.61
N GLU A 296 -7.29 -4.86 -18.62
CA GLU A 296 -8.25 -4.77 -19.73
C GLU A 296 -9.68 -5.11 -19.30
N MET A 297 -9.85 -6.14 -18.50
CA MET A 297 -11.17 -6.70 -18.17
C MET A 297 -11.78 -6.14 -16.89
N ILE A 298 -10.95 -5.68 -15.93
CA ILE A 298 -11.41 -5.23 -14.61
C ILE A 298 -11.24 -3.71 -14.48
N TYR A 299 -10.00 -3.21 -14.59
CA TYR A 299 -9.71 -1.81 -14.22
C TYR A 299 -10.13 -0.81 -15.29
N ASN A 300 -10.16 -1.20 -16.57
CA ASN A 300 -10.67 -0.39 -17.67
C ASN A 300 -12.19 -0.46 -17.86
N ASN A 301 -12.95 -0.84 -16.82
CA ASN A 301 -14.40 -0.87 -16.90
C ASN A 301 -14.97 0.52 -17.17
N LYS A 302 -15.62 0.68 -18.34
CA LYS A 302 -16.12 1.97 -18.81
C LYS A 302 -17.15 2.59 -17.85
N GLN A 303 -18.06 1.78 -17.31
CA GLN A 303 -19.12 2.29 -16.41
C GLN A 303 -18.53 2.87 -15.13
N LEU A 304 -17.54 2.18 -14.54
CA LEU A 304 -16.84 2.65 -13.35
C LEU A 304 -16.03 3.92 -13.66
N ASN A 305 -15.33 3.95 -14.78
CA ASN A 305 -14.55 5.12 -15.21
C ASN A 305 -15.46 6.34 -15.47
N ASP A 306 -16.62 6.15 -16.10
CA ASP A 306 -17.60 7.22 -16.32
C ASP A 306 -18.12 7.80 -14.99
N LEU A 307 -18.31 6.98 -13.94
CA LEU A 307 -18.68 7.44 -12.60
C LEU A 307 -17.53 8.21 -11.93
N TYR A 308 -16.31 7.72 -12.02
CA TYR A 308 -15.15 8.43 -11.48
C TYR A 308 -14.95 9.79 -12.12
N GLU A 309 -15.01 9.88 -13.45
CA GLU A 309 -14.82 11.13 -14.16
C GLU A 309 -16.01 12.08 -14.03
N GLY A 310 -17.26 11.55 -14.06
CA GLY A 310 -18.47 12.35 -14.06
C GLY A 310 -18.96 12.81 -12.69
N GLN A 311 -18.64 12.08 -11.62
CA GLN A 311 -19.11 12.37 -10.27
C GLN A 311 -17.98 12.61 -9.29
N ILE A 312 -17.03 11.67 -9.16
CA ILE A 312 -15.99 11.73 -8.13
C ILE A 312 -14.97 12.83 -8.41
N ARG A 313 -14.52 12.99 -9.66
CA ARG A 313 -13.57 14.06 -10.03
C ARG A 313 -14.08 15.46 -9.70
N PRO A 314 -15.33 15.85 -10.07
CA PRO A 314 -15.86 17.15 -9.66
C PRO A 314 -15.96 17.31 -8.13
N MET A 315 -16.38 16.26 -7.40
CA MET A 315 -16.42 16.30 -5.94
C MET A 315 -15.02 16.56 -5.33
N PHE A 316 -13.98 15.90 -5.82
CA PHE A 316 -12.61 16.18 -5.39
C PHE A 316 -12.23 17.63 -5.65
N GLY A 317 -12.56 18.19 -6.83
CA GLY A 317 -12.24 19.58 -7.17
C GLY A 317 -12.91 20.57 -6.23
N GLU A 318 -14.23 20.44 -6.02
CA GLU A 318 -15.00 21.32 -5.13
C GLU A 318 -14.53 21.21 -3.67
N LEU A 319 -14.28 20.00 -3.18
CA LEU A 319 -13.72 19.78 -1.83
C LEU A 319 -12.31 20.36 -1.70
N TYR A 320 -11.46 20.15 -2.68
CA TYR A 320 -10.08 20.67 -2.67
C TYR A 320 -10.08 22.21 -2.57
N GLU A 321 -10.90 22.89 -3.39
CA GLU A 321 -10.99 24.34 -3.41
C GLU A 321 -11.49 24.92 -2.08
N ASP A 322 -12.58 24.34 -1.51
CA ASP A 322 -13.12 24.82 -0.24
C ASP A 322 -12.17 24.57 0.93
N LEU A 323 -11.58 23.38 1.01
CA LEU A 323 -10.60 23.05 2.05
C LEU A 323 -9.33 23.90 1.93
N LEU A 324 -8.87 24.21 0.71
CA LEU A 324 -7.73 25.08 0.48
C LEU A 324 -8.02 26.52 0.93
N ARG A 325 -9.24 27.00 0.70
CA ARG A 325 -9.68 28.29 1.24
C ARG A 325 -9.63 28.29 2.77
N GLN A 326 -10.19 27.26 3.44
CA GLN A 326 -10.16 27.12 4.91
C GLN A 326 -8.72 27.08 5.43
N ALA A 327 -7.81 26.38 4.75
CA ALA A 327 -6.39 26.32 5.13
C ALA A 327 -5.71 27.68 5.04
N LYS A 328 -5.88 28.40 3.93
CA LYS A 328 -5.28 29.72 3.70
C LYS A 328 -5.81 30.82 4.64
N GLU A 329 -7.10 30.74 4.99
CA GLU A 329 -7.75 31.67 5.91
C GLU A 329 -7.52 31.31 7.39
N HIS A 330 -6.87 30.19 7.68
CA HIS A 330 -6.72 29.63 9.02
C HIS A 330 -8.06 29.52 9.78
N ASP A 331 -9.12 29.08 9.06
CA ASP A 331 -10.48 28.99 9.63
C ASP A 331 -10.57 27.91 10.68
N LYS A 332 -10.36 28.26 11.94
CA LYS A 332 -10.41 27.36 13.09
C LYS A 332 -11.81 26.72 13.31
N ASN A 333 -12.86 27.27 12.74
CA ASN A 333 -14.23 26.75 12.78
C ASN A 333 -14.56 25.87 11.58
N GLY A 334 -13.74 25.93 10.53
CA GLY A 334 -13.87 25.12 9.33
C GLY A 334 -13.69 23.63 9.59
N ILE A 335 -14.19 22.82 8.68
CA ILE A 335 -14.15 21.35 8.80
C ILE A 335 -12.71 20.82 8.76
N LEU A 336 -11.83 21.47 7.99
CA LEU A 336 -10.41 21.12 7.92
C LEU A 336 -9.77 21.14 9.31
N TYR A 337 -10.00 22.22 10.08
CA TYR A 337 -9.43 22.34 11.42
C TYR A 337 -10.10 21.38 12.40
N ARG A 338 -11.43 21.28 12.39
CA ARG A 338 -12.18 20.45 13.34
C ARG A 338 -11.91 18.96 13.17
N HIS A 339 -11.78 18.46 11.93
CA HIS A 339 -11.69 17.03 11.64
C HIS A 339 -10.30 16.55 11.23
N HIS A 340 -9.38 17.48 10.86
CA HIS A 340 -8.04 17.09 10.48
C HIS A 340 -6.95 17.73 11.35
N MET A 341 -6.86 19.05 11.41
CA MET A 341 -5.80 19.70 12.17
C MET A 341 -5.84 19.36 13.67
N ASN A 342 -7.03 19.40 14.29
CA ASN A 342 -7.20 18.98 15.69
C ASN A 342 -6.88 17.51 15.88
N TYR A 343 -7.30 16.66 14.94
CA TYR A 343 -6.99 15.24 14.96
C TYR A 343 -5.47 14.97 14.89
N VAL A 344 -4.74 15.65 14.00
CA VAL A 344 -3.26 15.54 13.92
C VAL A 344 -2.63 15.99 15.24
N ARG A 345 -3.10 17.10 15.82
CA ARG A 345 -2.64 17.60 17.10
C ARG A 345 -2.85 16.60 18.24
N GLU A 346 -4.04 16.01 18.33
CA GLU A 346 -4.38 15.02 19.35
C GLU A 346 -3.53 13.74 19.24
N ASN A 347 -3.16 13.35 18.04
CA ASN A 347 -2.32 12.18 17.81
C ASN A 347 -0.81 12.42 17.98
N ASN A 348 -0.38 13.70 18.00
CA ASN A 348 0.99 14.12 18.29
C ASN A 348 1.10 14.89 19.62
N TRP A 349 0.23 14.59 20.59
CA TRP A 349 0.09 15.31 21.85
C TRP A 349 1.37 15.38 22.70
N TYR A 350 2.32 14.50 22.45
CA TYR A 350 3.59 14.40 23.15
C TYR A 350 4.68 15.33 22.58
N ASP A 351 4.46 15.97 21.43
CA ASP A 351 5.39 16.89 20.80
C ASP A 351 4.68 18.05 20.12
N GLU A 352 4.59 19.19 20.81
CA GLU A 352 3.97 20.41 20.27
C GLU A 352 4.80 21.04 19.12
N ALA A 353 6.12 20.79 19.08
CA ALA A 353 6.97 21.32 18.02
C ALA A 353 6.70 20.61 16.69
N GLU A 354 6.46 19.30 16.72
CA GLU A 354 6.09 18.53 15.53
C GLU A 354 4.71 18.96 14.98
N TYR A 355 3.74 19.23 15.87
CA TYR A 355 2.46 19.77 15.43
C TYR A 355 2.61 21.16 14.83
N ALA A 356 3.42 22.05 15.43
CA ALA A 356 3.66 23.39 14.90
C ALA A 356 4.36 23.32 13.52
N ALA A 357 5.28 22.39 13.33
CA ALA A 357 5.92 22.16 12.04
C ALA A 357 4.89 21.66 11.00
N TYR A 358 3.97 20.77 11.40
CA TYR A 358 2.89 20.33 10.52
C TYR A 358 1.92 21.49 10.16
N GLU A 359 1.50 22.31 11.13
CA GLU A 359 0.62 23.46 10.88
C GLU A 359 1.26 24.52 9.94
N ALA A 360 2.60 24.58 9.92
CA ALA A 360 3.37 25.45 9.02
C ALA A 360 3.59 24.86 7.61
N THR A 361 3.11 23.63 7.35
CA THR A 361 3.21 23.00 6.03
C THR A 361 2.39 23.78 4.99
N ASP A 362 2.79 23.68 3.71
CA ASP A 362 2.04 24.27 2.60
C ASP A 362 0.56 23.92 2.66
N PRO A 363 -0.38 24.89 2.55
CA PRO A 363 -1.81 24.63 2.63
C PRO A 363 -2.31 23.57 1.65
N ASN A 364 -1.75 23.47 0.45
CA ASN A 364 -2.12 22.41 -0.50
C ASN A 364 -1.72 21.03 0.01
N GLN A 365 -0.55 20.91 0.66
CA GLN A 365 -0.14 19.64 1.25
C GLN A 365 -1.08 19.21 2.38
N ILE A 366 -1.49 20.14 3.25
CA ILE A 366 -2.46 19.86 4.32
C ILE A 366 -3.80 19.37 3.75
N VAL A 367 -4.28 20.01 2.67
CA VAL A 367 -5.52 19.58 1.97
C VAL A 367 -5.38 18.19 1.39
N VAL A 368 -4.25 17.90 0.74
CA VAL A 368 -3.95 16.57 0.20
C VAL A 368 -3.89 15.53 1.31
N ASP A 369 -3.23 15.82 2.42
CA ASP A 369 -3.14 14.95 3.59
C ASP A 369 -4.55 14.62 4.14
N TYR A 370 -5.43 15.62 4.21
CA TYR A 370 -6.79 15.41 4.68
C TYR A 370 -7.64 14.59 3.70
N LEU A 371 -7.66 14.96 2.41
CA LEU A 371 -8.42 14.24 1.38
C LEU A 371 -7.97 12.77 1.27
N ALA A 372 -6.67 12.53 1.24
CA ALA A 372 -6.13 11.17 1.18
C ALA A 372 -6.45 10.34 2.44
N SER A 373 -6.64 10.99 3.59
CA SER A 373 -6.97 10.30 4.83
C SER A 373 -8.39 9.77 4.90
N MET A 374 -9.30 10.21 4.02
CA MET A 374 -10.72 9.87 4.08
C MET A 374 -10.99 8.43 3.64
N THR A 375 -12.06 7.86 4.16
CA THR A 375 -12.72 6.68 3.58
C THR A 375 -13.66 7.11 2.46
N ASP A 376 -14.11 6.17 1.64
CA ASP A 376 -15.01 6.45 0.53
C ASP A 376 -16.33 7.08 1.04
N ASP A 377 -16.93 6.50 2.08
CA ASP A 377 -18.16 6.98 2.68
C ASP A 377 -18.01 8.35 3.35
N TYR A 378 -16.87 8.55 4.06
CA TYR A 378 -16.60 9.85 4.70
C TYR A 378 -16.46 10.95 3.63
N PHE A 379 -15.78 10.67 2.53
CA PHE A 379 -15.61 11.63 1.43
C PHE A 379 -16.95 12.07 0.85
N ILE A 380 -17.83 11.13 0.56
CA ILE A 380 -19.20 11.43 0.04
C ILE A 380 -20.02 12.19 1.07
N ALA A 381 -20.00 11.76 2.33
CA ALA A 381 -20.74 12.43 3.40
C ALA A 381 -20.24 13.88 3.62
N LEU A 382 -18.91 14.10 3.55
CA LEU A 382 -18.34 15.43 3.64
C LEU A 382 -18.76 16.32 2.47
N TYR A 383 -18.76 15.77 1.25
CA TYR A 383 -19.21 16.51 0.08
C TYR A 383 -20.65 17.01 0.26
N HIS A 384 -21.57 16.15 0.62
CA HIS A 384 -22.97 16.53 0.85
C HIS A 384 -23.16 17.50 2.03
N TYR A 385 -22.32 17.39 3.06
CA TYR A 385 -22.33 18.31 4.19
C TYR A 385 -21.90 19.74 3.78
N LEU A 386 -20.85 19.88 2.98
CA LEU A 386 -20.34 21.18 2.54
C LEU A 386 -21.16 21.73 1.36
N PHE A 387 -21.67 20.88 0.50
CA PHE A 387 -22.42 21.24 -0.70
C PHE A 387 -23.84 20.62 -0.72
N PRO A 388 -24.74 21.04 0.19
CA PRO A 388 -26.08 20.42 0.31
C PRO A 388 -26.98 20.65 -0.92
N LYS A 389 -26.58 21.52 -1.84
CA LYS A 389 -27.20 21.75 -3.15
C LYS A 389 -26.27 21.36 -4.31
N GLY A 390 -25.22 20.62 -4.01
CA GLY A 390 -24.26 20.11 -5.00
C GLY A 390 -24.96 19.26 -6.06
N LYS A 391 -24.39 19.24 -7.25
CA LYS A 391 -24.98 18.53 -8.40
C LYS A 391 -24.48 17.09 -8.53
N HIS A 392 -23.44 16.73 -7.76
CA HIS A 392 -22.77 15.46 -7.85
C HIS A 392 -23.25 14.52 -6.76
N ASP A 393 -23.58 13.32 -7.15
CA ASP A 393 -24.04 12.27 -6.26
C ASP A 393 -23.57 10.90 -6.77
N VAL A 394 -23.43 9.94 -5.87
CA VAL A 394 -23.02 8.58 -6.19
C VAL A 394 -24.11 7.61 -5.74
N LYS A 395 -24.64 6.86 -6.70
CA LYS A 395 -25.54 5.77 -6.40
C LYS A 395 -24.75 4.46 -6.28
N PHE A 396 -24.79 3.86 -5.10
CA PHE A 396 -24.25 2.53 -4.89
C PHE A 396 -25.19 1.47 -5.43
N THR A 397 -24.61 0.42 -6.02
CA THR A 397 -25.34 -0.83 -6.28
C THR A 397 -25.53 -1.53 -4.94
N GLY A 398 -26.78 -1.74 -4.53
CA GLY A 398 -27.12 -2.31 -3.24
C GLY A 398 -27.10 -3.84 -3.25
N TYR A 399 -27.39 -4.44 -2.08
CA TYR A 399 -27.40 -5.90 -1.90
C TYR A 399 -28.49 -6.63 -2.72
N PHE A 400 -29.52 -5.92 -3.17
CA PHE A 400 -30.68 -6.47 -3.83
C PHE A 400 -30.96 -5.84 -5.20
N ASP A 401 -30.01 -5.10 -5.76
CA ASP A 401 -30.10 -4.48 -7.08
C ASP A 401 -29.73 -5.43 -8.22
#